data_478c82f128d9d02bdedf189d9e043bba
#
_entry.id   478c82f128d9d02bdedf189d9e043bba
#
_cell.length_a   1.000
_cell.length_b   1.000
_cell.length_c   1.000
_cell.angle_alpha   90.00
_cell.angle_beta   90.00
_cell.angle_gamma   90.00
#
_symmetry.space_group_name_H-M   'P 1'
#
loop_
_entity.id
_entity.type
_entity.pdbx_description
1 polymer ?
#
loop_
_entity_poly.entity_id
_entity_poly.type
_entity_poly.pdbx_seq_one_letter_code
_entity_poly.pdbx_strand_id
1 'polypeptide(L)'
;MAGNSKTIAVASSTQAMASPSDANAVEARIKELHRKLHITAAQKPQWDNLAQVMRDNAQAMSDLKKQRAADAQTMNAVDVVKSYESVIEAHEDGMKKFVPPFEALYNTMSDAQKKTADSLFRTREKVSAAKQTASK
;
A
#
# COMPACT_ATOMS: atom_id res chain seq x y z
N MET A 1 24.90 -21.72 -14.60
CA MET A 1 23.90 -21.01 -15.38
C MET A 1 22.49 -21.25 -14.84
N ALA A 2 22.16 -22.50 -14.55
CA ALA A 2 20.83 -22.82 -13.98
C ALA A 2 20.59 -22.18 -12.61
N GLY A 3 21.62 -21.94 -11.84
CA GLY A 3 21.53 -21.34 -10.53
C GLY A 3 21.04 -19.88 -10.55
N ASN A 4 21.39 -19.15 -11.60
CA ASN A 4 20.97 -17.76 -11.73
C ASN A 4 19.48 -17.61 -11.95
N SER A 5 18.89 -18.53 -12.71
CA SER A 5 17.45 -18.52 -12.96
C SER A 5 16.65 -18.74 -11.69
N LYS A 6 17.11 -19.65 -10.84
CA LYS A 6 16.46 -19.93 -9.54
C LYS A 6 16.55 -18.74 -8.61
N THR A 7 17.71 -18.08 -8.58
CA THR A 7 17.91 -16.91 -7.74
C THR A 7 16.97 -15.78 -8.14
N ILE A 8 16.83 -15.55 -9.44
CA ILE A 8 15.96 -14.51 -9.96
C ILE A 8 14.50 -14.81 -9.61
N ALA A 9 14.10 -16.06 -9.75
CA ALA A 9 12.72 -16.48 -9.44
C ALA A 9 12.39 -16.28 -7.97
N VAL A 10 13.33 -16.62 -7.08
CA VAL A 10 13.14 -16.44 -5.63
C VAL A 10 13.05 -14.97 -5.29
N ALA A 11 13.91 -14.14 -5.87
CA ALA A 11 13.88 -12.70 -5.64
C ALA A 11 12.55 -12.10 -6.11
N SER A 12 12.06 -12.52 -7.26
CA SER A 12 10.78 -12.05 -7.78
C SER A 12 9.63 -12.45 -6.88
N SER A 13 9.61 -13.68 -6.39
CA SER A 13 8.59 -14.16 -5.48
C SER A 13 8.58 -13.38 -4.18
N THR A 14 9.77 -13.13 -3.64
CA THR A 14 9.93 -12.36 -2.42
C THR A 14 9.40 -10.94 -2.60
N GLN A 15 9.73 -10.31 -3.72
CA GLN A 15 9.25 -8.97 -4.03
C GLN A 15 7.72 -8.93 -4.17
N ALA A 16 7.13 -9.93 -4.80
CA ALA A 16 5.69 -9.99 -5.00
C ALA A 16 4.94 -10.12 -3.67
N MET A 17 5.52 -10.81 -2.70
CA MET A 17 4.94 -10.98 -1.38
C MET A 17 5.30 -9.85 -0.41
N ALA A 18 6.27 -9.06 -0.77
CA ALA A 18 6.78 -8.02 0.11
C ALA A 18 5.84 -6.82 0.11
N SER A 19 6.32 -5.74 0.30
CA SER A 19 5.73 -4.48 0.60
C SER A 19 4.78 -3.95 -0.48
N PRO A 20 3.67 -3.29 -0.10
CA PRO A 20 2.83 -2.55 -1.05
C PRO A 20 3.55 -1.35 -1.68
N SER A 21 4.80 -1.09 -1.32
CA SER A 21 5.59 -0.03 -1.94
C SER A 21 6.22 -0.46 -3.27
N ASP A 22 6.16 -1.75 -3.61
CA ASP A 22 6.58 -2.24 -4.93
C ASP A 22 5.56 -1.76 -5.98
N ALA A 23 6.06 -1.19 -7.08
CA ALA A 23 5.20 -0.67 -8.15
C ALA A 23 4.26 -1.74 -8.71
N ASN A 24 4.77 -2.96 -8.91
CA ASN A 24 3.95 -4.07 -9.41
C ASN A 24 2.88 -4.48 -8.41
N ALA A 25 3.21 -4.50 -7.12
CA ALA A 25 2.28 -4.85 -6.07
C ALA A 25 1.16 -3.81 -5.95
N VAL A 26 1.48 -2.52 -6.08
CA VAL A 26 0.46 -1.47 -6.02
C VAL A 26 -0.48 -1.52 -7.22
N GLU A 27 0.04 -1.78 -8.42
CA GLU A 27 -0.82 -1.92 -9.61
C GLU A 27 -1.75 -3.12 -9.49
N ALA A 28 -1.26 -4.23 -8.99
CA ALA A 28 -2.09 -5.42 -8.76
C ALA A 28 -3.20 -5.13 -7.74
N ARG A 29 -2.89 -4.38 -6.70
CA ARG A 29 -3.85 -4.00 -5.67
C ARG A 29 -4.93 -3.06 -6.22
N ILE A 30 -4.51 -2.10 -7.04
CA ILE A 30 -5.44 -1.17 -7.69
C ILE A 30 -6.43 -1.94 -8.57
N LYS A 31 -5.94 -2.87 -9.37
CA LYS A 31 -6.78 -3.70 -10.22
C LYS A 31 -7.75 -4.55 -9.41
N GLU A 32 -7.26 -5.14 -8.33
CA GLU A 32 -8.08 -5.99 -7.47
C GLU A 32 -9.19 -5.19 -6.79
N LEU A 33 -8.87 -4.01 -6.25
CA LEU A 33 -9.87 -3.15 -5.64
C LEU A 33 -10.91 -2.68 -6.65
N HIS A 34 -10.45 -2.30 -7.85
CA HIS A 34 -11.34 -1.90 -8.92
C HIS A 34 -12.37 -2.99 -9.22
N ARG A 35 -11.90 -4.22 -9.32
CA ARG A 35 -12.75 -5.38 -9.60
C ARG A 35 -13.72 -5.65 -8.44
N LYS A 36 -13.20 -5.70 -7.22
CA LYS A 36 -14.01 -6.04 -6.04
C LYS A 36 -15.09 -5.01 -5.74
N LEU A 37 -14.77 -3.74 -5.98
CA LEU A 37 -15.71 -2.65 -5.73
C LEU A 37 -16.68 -2.42 -6.88
N HIS A 38 -16.54 -3.16 -7.97
CA HIS A 38 -17.40 -3.03 -9.14
C HIS A 38 -17.49 -1.59 -9.64
N ILE A 39 -16.33 -0.95 -9.77
CA ILE A 39 -16.26 0.45 -10.21
C ILE A 39 -16.88 0.60 -11.59
N THR A 40 -17.78 1.58 -11.72
CA THR A 40 -18.49 1.85 -12.98
C THR A 40 -17.76 2.88 -13.83
N ALA A 41 -18.14 2.98 -15.09
CA ALA A 41 -17.58 3.98 -16.00
C ALA A 41 -17.84 5.41 -15.49
N ALA A 42 -18.99 5.64 -14.89
CA ALA A 42 -19.34 6.95 -14.32
C ALA A 42 -18.45 7.32 -13.14
N GLN A 43 -17.91 6.34 -12.45
CA GLN A 43 -17.04 6.54 -11.29
C GLN A 43 -15.57 6.68 -11.67
N LYS A 44 -15.24 6.57 -12.94
CA LYS A 44 -13.86 6.57 -13.40
C LYS A 44 -13.04 7.79 -12.92
N PRO A 45 -13.55 9.03 -12.98
CA PRO A 45 -12.73 10.17 -12.52
C PRO A 45 -12.34 10.05 -11.04
N GLN A 46 -13.27 9.68 -10.17
CA GLN A 46 -12.98 9.52 -8.75
C GLN A 46 -12.05 8.34 -8.51
N TRP A 47 -12.27 7.24 -9.26
CA TRP A 47 -11.39 6.08 -9.15
C TRP A 47 -9.96 6.40 -9.59
N ASP A 48 -9.80 7.11 -10.71
CA ASP A 48 -8.49 7.47 -11.22
C ASP A 48 -7.72 8.34 -10.22
N ASN A 49 -8.40 9.28 -9.56
CA ASN A 49 -7.78 10.10 -8.53
C ASN A 49 -7.30 9.25 -7.35
N LEU A 50 -8.13 8.32 -6.91
CA LEU A 50 -7.76 7.44 -5.81
C LEU A 50 -6.58 6.54 -6.19
N ALA A 51 -6.63 5.95 -7.38
CA ALA A 51 -5.55 5.09 -7.87
C ALA A 51 -4.24 5.86 -7.95
N GLN A 52 -4.27 7.12 -8.38
CA GLN A 52 -3.07 7.93 -8.46
C GLN A 52 -2.49 8.21 -7.07
N VAL A 53 -3.34 8.49 -6.08
CA VAL A 53 -2.88 8.66 -4.70
C VAL A 53 -2.22 7.38 -4.20
N MET A 54 -2.80 6.22 -4.50
CA MET A 54 -2.20 4.94 -4.12
C MET A 54 -0.81 4.77 -4.74
N ARG A 55 -0.65 5.13 -6.00
CA ARG A 55 0.65 5.08 -6.68
C ARG A 55 1.65 6.04 -6.06
N ASP A 56 1.23 7.26 -5.81
CA ASP A 56 2.08 8.28 -5.20
C ASP A 56 2.54 7.88 -3.81
N ASN A 57 1.62 7.35 -3.00
CA ASN A 57 1.94 6.88 -1.65
C ASN A 57 2.93 5.71 -1.69
N ALA A 58 2.72 4.78 -2.62
CA ALA A 58 3.63 3.63 -2.76
C ALA A 58 5.02 4.09 -3.19
N GLN A 59 5.09 5.07 -4.10
CA GLN A 59 6.38 5.61 -4.56
C GLN A 59 7.11 6.31 -3.42
N ALA A 60 6.40 7.12 -2.63
CA ALA A 60 6.99 7.81 -1.48
C ALA A 60 7.57 6.82 -0.46
N MET A 61 6.83 5.74 -0.18
CA MET A 61 7.30 4.72 0.75
C MET A 61 8.48 3.93 0.17
N SER A 62 8.46 3.65 -1.12
CA SER A 62 9.58 2.98 -1.79
C SER A 62 10.85 3.80 -1.71
N ASP A 63 10.75 5.10 -1.97
CA ASP A 63 11.89 6.01 -1.92
C ASP A 63 12.46 6.08 -0.50
N LEU A 64 11.60 6.18 0.49
CA LEU A 64 11.99 6.23 1.89
C LEU A 64 12.70 4.95 2.32
N LYS A 65 12.19 3.79 1.91
CA LYS A 65 12.82 2.50 2.20
C LYS A 65 14.20 2.39 1.58
N LYS A 66 14.35 2.84 0.35
CA LYS A 66 15.64 2.84 -0.33
C LYS A 66 16.65 3.73 0.39
N GLN A 67 16.21 4.90 0.80
CA GLN A 67 17.06 5.84 1.54
C GLN A 67 17.49 5.24 2.88
N ARG A 68 16.55 4.63 3.61
CA ARG A 68 16.88 3.98 4.88
C ARG A 68 17.86 2.84 4.71
N ALA A 69 17.68 2.04 3.67
CA ALA A 69 18.59 0.92 3.38
C ALA A 69 19.99 1.42 3.04
N ALA A 70 20.08 2.51 2.30
CA ALA A 70 21.37 3.10 1.94
C ALA A 70 22.13 3.60 3.16
N ASP A 71 21.40 4.17 4.14
CA ASP A 71 22.00 4.79 5.32
C ASP A 71 22.17 3.83 6.51
N ALA A 72 21.61 2.63 6.42
CA ALA A 72 21.47 1.72 7.56
C ALA A 72 22.80 1.42 8.26
N GLN A 73 23.88 1.26 7.50
CA GLN A 73 25.16 0.87 8.07
C GLN A 73 25.89 2.01 8.77
N THR A 74 25.52 3.25 8.47
CA THR A 74 26.14 4.42 9.07
C THR A 74 25.31 5.03 10.20
N MET A 75 24.09 4.53 10.40
CA MET A 75 23.19 5.03 11.44
C MET A 75 23.54 4.46 12.82
N ASN A 76 23.56 5.32 13.82
CA ASN A 76 23.57 4.86 15.21
C ASN A 76 22.13 4.53 15.63
N ALA A 77 21.95 4.04 16.85
CA ALA A 77 20.64 3.64 17.35
C ALA A 77 19.64 4.79 17.36
N VAL A 78 20.08 5.98 17.69
CA VAL A 78 19.18 7.16 17.71
C VAL A 78 18.71 7.48 16.30
N ASP A 79 19.61 7.44 15.33
CA ASP A 79 19.27 7.70 13.92
C ASP A 79 18.28 6.66 13.38
N VAL A 80 18.45 5.39 13.77
CA VAL A 80 17.53 4.32 13.36
C VAL A 80 16.12 4.59 13.89
N VAL A 81 16.00 5.00 15.15
CA VAL A 81 14.70 5.32 15.76
C VAL A 81 14.07 6.54 15.08
N LYS A 82 14.85 7.57 14.81
CA LYS A 82 14.37 8.77 14.11
C LYS A 82 13.91 8.42 12.67
N SER A 83 14.67 7.55 12.01
CA SER A 83 14.32 7.08 10.68
C SER A 83 12.98 6.34 10.68
N TYR A 84 12.73 5.55 11.72
CA TYR A 84 11.45 4.86 11.90
C TYR A 84 10.30 5.85 12.09
N GLU A 85 10.54 6.90 12.86
CA GLU A 85 9.56 7.98 13.04
C GLU A 85 9.18 8.60 11.69
N SER A 86 10.17 8.79 10.81
CA SER A 86 9.93 9.31 9.46
C SER A 86 9.01 8.38 8.65
N VAL A 87 9.14 7.07 8.82
CA VAL A 87 8.26 6.09 8.16
C VAL A 87 6.82 6.25 8.65
N ILE A 88 6.65 6.42 9.95
CA ILE A 88 5.31 6.61 10.55
C ILE A 88 4.68 7.89 10.02
N GLU A 89 5.43 8.97 9.97
CA GLU A 89 4.96 10.25 9.44
C GLU A 89 4.56 10.15 7.97
N ALA A 90 5.38 9.46 7.17
CA ALA A 90 5.08 9.25 5.75
C ALA A 90 3.80 8.45 5.58
N HIS A 91 3.58 7.45 6.43
CA HIS A 91 2.37 6.65 6.40
C HIS A 91 1.15 7.50 6.76
N GLU A 92 1.26 8.33 7.78
CA GLU A 92 0.19 9.25 8.18
C GLU A 92 -0.15 10.23 7.05
N ASP A 93 0.87 10.81 6.42
CA ASP A 93 0.67 11.72 5.29
C ASP A 93 -0.03 11.02 4.13
N GLY A 94 0.36 9.78 3.87
CA GLY A 94 -0.29 8.97 2.83
C GLY A 94 -1.76 8.74 3.11
N MET A 95 -2.11 8.47 4.36
CA MET A 95 -3.50 8.29 4.78
C MET A 95 -4.29 9.59 4.62
N LYS A 96 -3.71 10.70 4.99
CA LYS A 96 -4.35 12.02 4.83
C LYS A 96 -4.65 12.33 3.37
N LYS A 97 -3.80 11.88 2.48
CA LYS A 97 -4.00 12.06 1.04
C LYS A 97 -5.00 11.07 0.46
N PHE A 98 -5.11 9.89 1.06
CA PHE A 98 -6.00 8.83 0.62
C PHE A 98 -7.47 9.10 0.97
N VAL A 99 -7.74 9.60 2.18
CA VAL A 99 -9.10 9.72 2.70
C VAL A 99 -10.01 10.60 1.84
N PRO A 100 -9.62 11.83 1.44
CA PRO A 100 -10.53 12.67 0.66
C PRO A 100 -10.95 12.06 -0.69
N PRO A 101 -10.05 11.55 -1.55
CA PRO A 101 -10.49 10.93 -2.78
C PRO A 101 -11.26 9.63 -2.57
N PHE A 102 -10.95 8.88 -1.51
CA PHE A 102 -11.73 7.69 -1.18
C PHE A 102 -13.15 8.07 -0.77
N GLU A 103 -13.30 9.09 0.06
CA GLU A 103 -14.61 9.58 0.46
C GLU A 103 -15.42 10.07 -0.73
N ALA A 104 -14.78 10.79 -1.65
CA ALA A 104 -15.44 11.25 -2.87
C ALA A 104 -15.95 10.08 -3.72
N LEU A 105 -15.14 9.03 -3.84
CA LEU A 105 -15.53 7.82 -4.56
C LEU A 105 -16.68 7.11 -3.85
N TYR A 106 -16.56 6.94 -2.54
CA TYR A 106 -17.57 6.27 -1.71
C TYR A 106 -18.92 6.94 -1.86
N ASN A 107 -18.96 8.28 -1.89
CA ASN A 107 -20.20 9.03 -2.03
C ASN A 107 -20.89 8.81 -3.38
N THR A 108 -20.17 8.31 -4.39
CA THR A 108 -20.76 7.98 -5.69
C THR A 108 -21.25 6.53 -5.76
N MET A 109 -20.96 5.73 -4.74
CA MET A 109 -21.27 4.29 -4.76
C MET A 109 -22.74 4.02 -4.51
N SER A 110 -23.23 2.92 -5.11
CA SER A 110 -24.53 2.35 -4.79
C SER A 110 -24.50 1.75 -3.37
N ASP A 111 -25.67 1.44 -2.83
CA ASP A 111 -25.76 0.80 -1.51
C ASP A 111 -25.02 -0.55 -1.50
N ALA A 112 -25.13 -1.30 -2.59
CA ALA A 112 -24.44 -2.59 -2.71
C ALA A 112 -22.93 -2.40 -2.71
N GLN A 113 -22.43 -1.42 -3.45
CA GLN A 113 -20.99 -1.10 -3.48
C GLN A 113 -20.49 -0.65 -2.10
N LYS A 114 -21.26 0.18 -1.41
CA LYS A 114 -20.90 0.64 -0.06
C LYS A 114 -20.78 -0.52 0.91
N LYS A 115 -21.70 -1.47 0.85
CA LYS A 115 -21.64 -2.67 1.69
C LYS A 115 -20.37 -3.48 1.41
N THR A 116 -20.05 -3.65 0.15
CA THR A 116 -18.83 -4.36 -0.25
C THR A 116 -17.58 -3.64 0.26
N ALA A 117 -17.53 -2.32 0.08
CA ALA A 117 -16.41 -1.51 0.54
C ALA A 117 -16.28 -1.58 2.06
N ASP A 118 -17.40 -1.45 2.77
CA ASP A 118 -17.41 -1.51 4.23
C ASP A 118 -16.84 -2.84 4.73
N SER A 119 -17.29 -3.93 4.15
CA SER A 119 -16.84 -5.26 4.52
C SER A 119 -15.36 -5.46 4.21
N LEU A 120 -14.94 -5.05 3.02
CA LEU A 120 -13.57 -5.20 2.55
C LEU A 120 -12.57 -4.46 3.45
N PHE A 121 -12.87 -3.21 3.79
CA PHE A 121 -11.95 -2.41 4.59
C PHE A 121 -11.97 -2.79 6.07
N ARG A 122 -13.10 -3.21 6.60
CA ARG A 122 -13.15 -3.75 7.97
C ARG A 122 -12.33 -5.03 8.12
N THR A 123 -12.39 -5.90 7.13
CA THR A 123 -11.62 -7.14 7.15
C THR A 123 -10.12 -6.85 7.16
N ARG A 124 -9.68 -5.87 6.39
CA ARG A 124 -8.27 -5.47 6.35
C ARG A 124 -7.80 -4.90 7.68
N GLU A 125 -8.63 -4.08 8.33
CA GLU A 125 -8.35 -3.54 9.66
C GLU A 125 -8.16 -4.67 10.67
N LYS A 126 -9.06 -5.64 10.68
CA LYS A 126 -8.99 -6.78 11.59
C LYS A 126 -7.73 -7.61 11.37
N VAL A 127 -7.36 -7.85 10.12
CA VAL A 127 -6.15 -8.61 9.79
C VAL A 127 -4.91 -7.89 10.29
N SER A 128 -4.84 -6.58 10.08
CA SER A 128 -3.72 -5.77 10.57
C SER A 128 -3.62 -5.80 12.09
N ALA A 129 -4.73 -5.64 12.78
CA ALA A 129 -4.77 -5.69 14.24
C ALA A 129 -4.35 -7.06 14.77
N ALA A 130 -4.82 -8.14 14.14
CA ALA A 130 -4.46 -9.49 14.51
C ALA A 130 -2.96 -9.74 14.34
N LYS A 131 -2.38 -9.26 13.26
CA LYS A 131 -0.92 -9.37 13.02
C LYS A 131 -0.12 -8.63 14.08
N GLN A 132 -0.54 -7.44 14.46
CA GLN A 132 0.13 -6.67 15.51
C GLN A 132 0.07 -7.38 16.86
N THR A 133 -1.06 -7.94 17.18
CA THR A 133 -1.24 -8.69 18.42
C THR A 133 -0.39 -9.95 18.43
N ALA A 134 -0.33 -10.67 17.31
CA ALA A 134 0.43 -11.92 17.20
C ALA A 134 1.94 -11.69 17.30
N SER A 135 2.44 -10.51 16.94
CA SER A 135 3.87 -10.23 16.96
C SER A 135 4.39 -9.86 18.35
N LYS A 136 3.54 -9.81 19.35
CA LYS A 136 3.95 -9.62 20.74
C LYS A 136 4.19 -10.99 21.38
#